data_58405afc5993869196497cd27c41b82e
#
_entry.id   58405afc5993869196497cd27c41b82e
#
_cell.length_a   1.000
_cell.length_b   1.000
_cell.length_c   1.000
_cell.angle_alpha   90.00
_cell.angle_beta   90.00
_cell.angle_gamma   90.00
#
_symmetry.space_group_name_H-M   'P 1'
#
loop_
_entity.id
_entity.type
_entity.pdbx_description
1 polymer ?
#
loop_
_entity_poly.entity_id
_entity_poly.type
_entity_poly.pdbx_seq_one_letter_code
_entity_poly.pdbx_strand_id
1 'polypeptide(L)'
;METIRLAPCKKNAARLAAHLVFIDESGFLLIPSVRKTWSPVGQTPIIHHRYRHDRISAISGIAVSPKRFHCTLYCQLYEDNIQGEEVVVFLRHLLRQIPGRLIVLLDNGKTHRGDPVEELLARTSRLHLEPFPSYAPELNP
;
A
#
# COMPACT_ATOMS: atom_id res chain seq x y z
N MET A 1 -10.99 -19.40 11.61
CA MET A 1 -11.95 -18.92 10.58
C MET A 1 -12.38 -17.51 10.94
N GLU A 2 -11.59 -16.52 10.52
CA GLU A 2 -11.87 -15.09 10.79
C GLU A 2 -12.24 -14.34 9.50
N THR A 3 -13.32 -14.77 8.86
CA THR A 3 -13.93 -14.07 7.72
C THR A 3 -14.64 -12.76 8.15
N ILE A 4 -14.37 -12.25 9.38
CA ILE A 4 -15.36 -11.44 10.10
C ILE A 4 -15.11 -9.92 10.00
N ARG A 5 -13.91 -9.43 9.67
CA ARG A 5 -13.63 -7.98 9.69
C ARG A 5 -13.80 -7.22 8.38
N LEU A 6 -13.67 -7.86 7.24
CA LEU A 6 -13.99 -7.21 5.95
C LEU A 6 -15.51 -7.07 5.72
N ALA A 7 -16.32 -7.89 6.34
CA ALA A 7 -17.77 -7.81 6.19
C ALA A 7 -18.38 -6.49 6.70
N PRO A 8 -17.96 -5.93 7.86
CA PRO A 8 -18.40 -4.60 8.30
C PRO A 8 -17.95 -3.48 7.35
N CYS A 9 -16.70 -3.50 6.87
CA CYS A 9 -16.18 -2.50 5.94
C CYS A 9 -16.97 -2.51 4.62
N LYS A 10 -17.26 -3.68 4.06
CA LYS A 10 -18.09 -3.83 2.86
C LYS A 10 -19.50 -3.30 3.05
N LYS A 11 -20.13 -3.61 4.18
CA LYS A 11 -21.48 -3.11 4.51
C LYS A 11 -21.48 -1.60 4.72
N ASN A 12 -20.50 -1.06 5.42
CA ASN A 12 -20.33 0.37 5.64
C ASN A 12 -20.05 1.11 4.31
N ALA A 13 -19.19 0.56 3.46
CA ALA A 13 -18.90 1.13 2.15
C ALA A 13 -20.15 1.19 1.27
N ALA A 14 -20.96 0.14 1.24
CA ALA A 14 -22.22 0.12 0.50
C ALA A 14 -23.22 1.16 1.05
N ARG A 15 -23.37 1.23 2.37
CA ARG A 15 -24.29 2.18 3.04
C ARG A 15 -23.88 3.63 2.82
N LEU A 16 -22.58 3.91 2.78
CA LEU A 16 -22.01 5.26 2.62
C LEU A 16 -21.76 5.63 1.17
N ALA A 17 -22.03 4.73 0.21
CA ALA A 17 -21.63 4.85 -1.18
C ALA A 17 -20.13 5.25 -1.31
N ALA A 18 -19.28 4.62 -0.49
CA ALA A 18 -17.86 4.91 -0.40
C ALA A 18 -17.03 4.02 -1.32
N HIS A 19 -15.92 4.57 -1.84
CA HIS A 19 -14.89 3.78 -2.48
C HIS A 19 -14.12 2.97 -1.43
N LEU A 20 -13.82 1.72 -1.75
CA LEU A 20 -12.88 0.90 -0.98
C LEU A 20 -11.50 1.03 -1.62
N VAL A 21 -10.50 1.37 -0.83
CA VAL A 21 -9.12 1.48 -1.30
C VAL A 21 -8.24 0.57 -0.46
N PHE A 22 -7.52 -0.32 -1.13
CA PHE A 22 -6.55 -1.22 -0.51
C PHE A 22 -5.17 -0.64 -0.75
N ILE A 23 -4.43 -0.31 0.30
CA ILE A 23 -3.10 0.28 0.20
C ILE A 23 -2.06 -0.73 0.69
N ASP A 24 -0.96 -0.81 -0.06
CA ASP A 24 0.21 -1.59 0.29
C ASP A 24 1.50 -0.85 -0.07
N GLU A 25 2.57 -1.15 0.65
CA GLU A 25 3.90 -0.61 0.44
C GLU A 25 4.88 -1.72 0.03
N SER A 26 5.70 -1.43 -0.97
CA SER A 26 6.73 -2.36 -1.45
C SER A 26 8.06 -1.65 -1.60
N GLY A 27 9.13 -2.26 -1.09
CA GLY A 27 10.49 -1.77 -1.26
C GLY A 27 11.27 -2.62 -2.26
N PHE A 28 11.83 -1.98 -3.27
CA PHE A 28 12.69 -2.60 -4.27
C PHE A 28 14.14 -2.21 -4.01
N LEU A 29 14.96 -3.21 -3.72
CA LEU A 29 16.40 -3.02 -3.62
C LEU A 29 17.04 -3.32 -4.97
N LEU A 30 17.86 -2.43 -5.49
CA LEU A 30 18.65 -2.63 -6.71
C LEU A 30 19.86 -3.56 -6.47
N ILE A 31 19.86 -4.31 -5.39
CA ILE A 31 20.86 -5.34 -5.11
C ILE A 31 20.48 -6.59 -5.92
N PRO A 32 21.39 -7.14 -6.75
CA PRO A 32 21.09 -8.35 -7.49
C PRO A 32 20.73 -9.47 -6.52
N SER A 33 19.59 -10.10 -6.75
CA SER A 33 19.20 -11.26 -5.98
C SER A 33 20.19 -12.41 -6.22
N VAL A 34 20.69 -13.03 -5.15
CA VAL A 34 21.50 -14.23 -5.24
C VAL A 34 20.64 -15.34 -5.85
N ARG A 35 20.93 -15.71 -7.11
CA ARG A 35 20.27 -16.82 -7.80
C ARG A 35 21.31 -17.83 -8.24
N LYS A 36 20.92 -19.10 -8.25
CA LYS A 36 21.73 -20.15 -8.88
C LYS A 36 21.84 -19.86 -10.37
N THR A 37 23.04 -19.91 -10.90
CA THR A 37 23.32 -19.76 -12.34
C THR A 37 24.21 -20.91 -12.79
N TRP A 38 24.31 -21.10 -14.10
CA TRP A 38 25.15 -22.12 -14.70
C TRP A 38 26.55 -21.55 -14.93
N SER A 39 27.58 -22.34 -14.63
CA SER A 39 28.96 -22.05 -14.99
C SER A 39 29.71 -23.36 -15.27
N PRO A 40 30.83 -23.33 -16.01
CA PRO A 40 31.68 -24.48 -16.19
C PRO A 40 32.15 -25.06 -14.85
N VAL A 41 32.35 -26.36 -14.80
CA VAL A 41 32.80 -27.03 -13.59
C VAL A 41 34.12 -26.42 -13.11
N GLY A 42 34.18 -26.07 -11.82
CA GLY A 42 35.35 -25.44 -11.19
C GLY A 42 35.47 -23.93 -11.41
N GLN A 43 34.54 -23.30 -12.12
CA GLN A 43 34.54 -21.85 -12.32
C GLN A 43 33.33 -21.21 -11.62
N THR A 44 33.57 -20.55 -10.49
CA THR A 44 32.50 -19.79 -9.83
C THR A 44 32.25 -18.50 -10.58
N PRO A 45 31.00 -18.21 -11.02
CA PRO A 45 30.70 -16.97 -11.70
C PRO A 45 30.89 -15.78 -10.74
N ILE A 46 31.68 -14.80 -11.16
CA ILE A 46 31.92 -13.58 -10.41
C ILE A 46 31.06 -12.49 -11.03
N ILE A 47 30.09 -11.99 -10.26
CA ILE A 47 29.26 -10.85 -10.65
C ILE A 47 29.82 -9.61 -9.98
N HIS A 48 30.40 -8.71 -10.78
CA HIS A 48 30.83 -7.40 -10.28
C HIS A 48 29.62 -6.53 -10.04
N HIS A 49 29.36 -6.22 -8.79
CA HIS A 49 28.26 -5.36 -8.38
C HIS A 49 28.80 -4.09 -7.75
N ARG A 50 28.25 -2.93 -8.17
CA ARG A 50 28.46 -1.69 -7.44
C ARG A 50 27.46 -1.62 -6.31
N TYR A 51 27.94 -1.62 -5.07
CA TYR A 51 27.12 -1.41 -3.87
C TYR A 51 26.63 0.04 -3.84
N ARG A 52 25.64 0.35 -4.65
CA ARG A 52 24.77 1.49 -4.40
C ARG A 52 23.56 0.94 -3.66
N HIS A 53 23.31 1.47 -2.50
CA HIS A 53 22.07 1.21 -1.77
C HIS A 53 20.91 1.97 -2.42
N ASP A 54 20.80 1.86 -3.73
CA ASP A 54 19.70 2.47 -4.46
C ASP A 54 18.46 1.65 -4.15
N ARG A 55 17.57 2.26 -3.39
CA ARG A 55 16.28 1.68 -3.01
C ARG A 55 15.18 2.51 -3.64
N ILE A 56 14.22 1.84 -4.22
CA ILE A 56 12.97 2.44 -4.67
C ILE A 56 11.85 1.87 -3.82
N SER A 57 11.08 2.73 -3.20
CA SER A 57 9.89 2.36 -2.46
C SER A 57 8.65 2.76 -3.27
N ALA A 58 7.67 1.90 -3.29
CA ALA A 58 6.40 2.15 -3.95
C ALA A 58 5.28 2.08 -2.93
N ILE A 59 4.39 3.05 -2.95
CA ILE A 59 3.09 2.96 -2.31
C ILE A 59 2.03 2.82 -3.39
N SER A 60 1.19 1.82 -3.28
CA SER A 60 0.15 1.53 -4.25
C SER A 60 -1.21 1.40 -3.58
N GLY A 61 -2.26 1.73 -4.32
CA GLY A 61 -3.62 1.62 -3.84
C GLY A 61 -4.56 1.16 -4.93
N ILE A 62 -5.30 0.09 -4.68
CA ILE A 62 -6.35 -0.40 -5.54
C ILE A 62 -7.69 0.16 -5.05
N ALA A 63 -8.27 1.05 -5.83
CA ALA A 63 -9.55 1.68 -5.52
C ALA A 63 -10.70 0.96 -6.24
N VAL A 64 -11.68 0.51 -5.48
CA VAL A 64 -12.91 -0.13 -5.99
C VAL A 64 -14.06 0.84 -5.84
N SER A 65 -14.78 1.10 -6.93
CA SER A 65 -15.92 2.01 -6.94
C SER A 65 -17.06 1.53 -6.03
N PRO A 66 -17.95 2.41 -5.54
CA PRO A 66 -19.07 2.04 -4.68
C PRO A 66 -19.98 0.96 -5.28
N LYS A 67 -20.20 1.02 -6.59
CA LYS A 67 -21.00 0.02 -7.34
C LYS A 67 -20.17 -1.20 -7.72
N ARG A 68 -18.86 -1.23 -7.43
CA ARG A 68 -17.92 -2.33 -7.70
C ARG A 68 -17.77 -2.74 -9.16
N PHE A 69 -18.06 -1.82 -10.09
CA PHE A 69 -17.88 -2.04 -11.53
C PHE A 69 -16.51 -1.57 -12.03
N HIS A 70 -15.86 -0.66 -11.29
CA HIS A 70 -14.59 -0.08 -11.68
C HIS A 70 -13.55 -0.31 -10.59
N CYS A 71 -12.37 -0.72 -11.02
CA CYS A 71 -11.19 -0.84 -10.22
C CYS A 71 -10.08 0.01 -10.84
N THR A 72 -9.44 0.84 -10.06
CA THR A 72 -8.36 1.74 -10.52
C THR A 72 -7.15 1.57 -9.62
N LEU A 73 -5.96 1.46 -10.24
CA LEU A 73 -4.69 1.42 -9.55
C LEU A 73 -4.09 2.83 -9.48
N TYR A 74 -3.71 3.24 -8.29
CA TYR A 74 -2.90 4.42 -8.01
C TYR A 74 -1.54 3.98 -7.48
N CYS A 75 -0.46 4.62 -7.92
CA CYS A 75 0.89 4.28 -7.48
C CYS A 75 1.75 5.54 -7.40
N GLN A 76 2.60 5.63 -6.39
CA GLN A 76 3.66 6.62 -6.26
C GLN A 76 4.96 5.94 -5.90
N LEU A 77 6.07 6.44 -6.47
CA LEU A 77 7.41 5.93 -6.26
C LEU A 77 8.24 6.96 -5.50
N TYR A 78 9.07 6.48 -4.58
CA TYR A 78 9.99 7.27 -3.78
C TYR A 78 11.38 6.65 -3.82
N GLU A 79 12.41 7.48 -3.82
CA GLU A 79 13.82 7.03 -3.77
C GLU A 79 14.23 6.61 -2.35
N ASP A 80 13.45 7.00 -1.35
CA ASP A 80 13.68 6.71 0.07
C ASP A 80 12.59 5.80 0.67
N ASN A 81 12.74 5.53 1.97
CA ASN A 81 11.72 4.80 2.72
C ASN A 81 10.44 5.62 2.85
N ILE A 82 9.30 4.96 2.67
CA ILE A 82 7.99 5.57 2.91
C ILE A 82 7.79 5.70 4.43
N GLN A 83 7.45 6.91 4.85
CA GLN A 83 7.11 7.26 6.23
C GLN A 83 5.70 7.87 6.27
N GLY A 84 5.26 8.34 7.43
CA GLY A 84 3.94 8.92 7.60
C GLY A 84 3.64 10.12 6.69
N GLU A 85 4.65 10.90 6.35
CA GLU A 85 4.51 12.06 5.45
C GLU A 85 4.20 11.63 4.02
N GLU A 86 4.89 10.63 3.49
CA GLU A 86 4.65 10.08 2.15
C GLU A 86 3.27 9.43 2.07
N VAL A 87 2.87 8.72 3.13
CA VAL A 87 1.50 8.17 3.24
C VAL A 87 0.46 9.29 3.17
N VAL A 88 0.66 10.40 3.88
CA VAL A 88 -0.25 11.56 3.83
C VAL A 88 -0.31 12.18 2.45
N VAL A 89 0.83 12.31 1.76
CA VAL A 89 0.88 12.81 0.38
C VAL A 89 0.05 11.91 -0.54
N PHE A 90 0.21 10.59 -0.41
CA PHE A 90 -0.55 9.62 -1.19
C PHE A 90 -2.05 9.66 -0.88
N LEU A 91 -2.44 9.72 0.39
CA LEU A 91 -3.84 9.85 0.79
C LEU A 91 -4.49 11.14 0.27
N ARG A 92 -3.76 12.25 0.29
CA ARG A 92 -4.21 13.52 -0.32
C ARG A 92 -4.36 13.39 -1.84
N HIS A 93 -3.47 12.66 -2.49
CA HIS A 93 -3.59 12.38 -3.92
C HIS A 93 -4.89 11.61 -4.20
N LEU A 94 -5.16 10.53 -3.46
CA LEU A 94 -6.40 9.76 -3.59
C LEU A 94 -7.64 10.63 -3.37
N LEU A 95 -7.64 11.50 -2.35
CA LEU A 95 -8.76 12.41 -2.06
C LEU A 95 -9.04 13.41 -3.18
N ARG A 96 -8.03 13.78 -3.96
CA ARG A 96 -8.19 14.66 -5.14
C ARG A 96 -8.74 13.91 -6.36
N GLN A 97 -8.28 12.67 -6.56
CA GLN A 97 -8.64 11.87 -7.74
C GLN A 97 -9.98 11.16 -7.59
N ILE A 98 -10.34 10.77 -6.38
CA ILE A 98 -11.52 9.97 -6.12
C ILE A 98 -12.59 10.83 -5.46
N PRO A 99 -13.74 11.04 -6.11
CA PRO A 99 -14.83 11.80 -5.51
C PRO A 99 -15.55 10.99 -4.42
N GLY A 100 -16.20 11.70 -3.50
CA GLY A 100 -17.00 11.07 -2.46
C GLY A 100 -16.18 10.59 -1.26
N ARG A 101 -16.68 9.60 -0.55
CA ARG A 101 -16.07 9.02 0.65
C ARG A 101 -15.13 7.87 0.31
N LEU A 102 -14.03 7.78 1.05
CA LEU A 102 -13.04 6.71 0.94
C LEU A 102 -12.97 5.93 2.25
N ILE A 103 -13.03 4.62 2.15
CA ILE A 103 -12.64 3.69 3.22
C ILE A 103 -11.35 3.04 2.76
N VAL A 104 -10.26 3.37 3.41
CA VAL A 104 -8.93 2.90 3.10
C VAL A 104 -8.58 1.76 4.04
N LEU A 105 -8.27 0.61 3.44
CA LEU A 105 -7.76 -0.56 4.16
C LEU A 105 -6.24 -0.59 4.00
N LEU A 106 -5.55 -0.72 5.11
CA LEU A 106 -4.09 -0.73 5.17
C LEU A 106 -3.62 -1.70 6.25
N ASP A 107 -2.37 -2.08 6.17
CA ASP A 107 -1.79 -2.94 7.20
C ASP A 107 -1.66 -2.20 8.54
N ASN A 108 -1.27 -2.94 9.59
CA ASN A 108 -1.06 -2.38 10.92
C ASN A 108 0.33 -1.73 11.09
N GLY A 109 1.00 -1.36 10.00
CA GLY A 109 2.31 -0.72 10.02
C GLY A 109 2.33 0.58 10.82
N LYS A 110 3.47 0.88 11.43
CA LYS A 110 3.66 2.11 12.22
C LYS A 110 3.58 3.37 11.35
N THR A 111 3.91 3.26 10.08
CA THR A 111 3.85 4.34 9.07
C THR A 111 2.45 4.89 8.86
N HIS A 112 1.43 4.06 9.14
CA HIS A 112 0.03 4.42 8.98
C HIS A 112 -0.59 5.04 10.25
N ARG A 113 0.19 5.17 11.30
CA ARG A 113 -0.21 5.76 12.59
C ARG A 113 0.79 6.80 12.99
N GLY A 114 0.33 7.97 13.37
CA GLY A 114 1.17 9.06 13.84
C GLY A 114 0.58 10.41 13.49
N ASP A 115 1.18 11.45 14.05
CA ASP A 115 0.66 12.82 13.98
C ASP A 115 0.28 13.29 12.57
N PRO A 116 1.07 13.05 11.50
CA PRO A 116 0.70 13.53 10.16
C PRO A 116 -0.58 12.91 9.62
N VAL A 117 -0.80 11.61 9.87
CA VAL A 117 -1.98 10.89 9.40
C VAL A 117 -3.20 11.29 10.22
N GLU A 118 -3.06 11.40 11.54
CA GLU A 118 -4.12 11.81 12.46
C GLU A 118 -4.57 13.25 12.15
N GLU A 119 -3.63 14.15 11.86
CA GLU A 119 -3.93 15.52 11.45
C GLU A 119 -4.74 15.57 10.13
N LEU A 120 -4.39 14.72 9.16
CA LEU A 120 -5.17 14.62 7.93
C LEU A 120 -6.59 14.13 8.21
N LEU A 121 -6.75 13.10 9.04
CA LEU A 121 -8.06 12.56 9.42
C LEU A 121 -8.94 13.61 10.15
N ALA A 122 -8.33 14.41 11.01
CA ALA A 122 -9.04 15.49 11.70
C ALA A 122 -9.55 16.59 10.76
N ARG A 123 -8.87 16.79 9.61
CA ARG A 123 -9.22 17.81 8.61
C ARG A 123 -10.23 17.36 7.56
N THR A 124 -10.53 16.08 7.45
CA THR A 124 -11.46 15.56 6.43
C THR A 124 -12.36 14.47 6.96
N SER A 125 -13.67 14.65 6.77
CA SER A 125 -14.69 13.64 7.06
C SER A 125 -14.90 12.63 5.92
N ARG A 126 -14.19 12.79 4.79
CA ARG A 126 -14.31 11.94 3.62
C ARG A 126 -13.48 10.66 3.71
N LEU A 127 -12.48 10.64 4.61
CA LEU A 127 -11.48 9.58 4.72
C LEU A 127 -11.71 8.79 6.01
N HIS A 128 -11.82 7.47 5.87
CA HIS A 128 -11.82 6.53 6.99
C HIS A 128 -10.71 5.52 6.78
N LEU A 129 -9.86 5.33 7.77
CA LEU A 129 -8.82 4.31 7.76
C LEU A 129 -9.28 3.11 8.57
N GLU A 130 -9.19 1.94 7.97
CA GLU A 130 -9.54 0.66 8.61
C GLU A 130 -8.33 -0.28 8.50
N PRO A 131 -7.80 -0.77 9.62
CA PRO A 131 -6.69 -1.71 9.57
C PRO A 131 -7.18 -3.07 9.09
N PHE A 132 -6.33 -3.77 8.32
CA PHE A 132 -6.53 -5.19 8.06
C PHE A 132 -6.51 -6.00 9.36
N PRO A 133 -7.24 -7.11 9.43
CA PRO A 133 -7.08 -8.07 10.50
C PRO A 133 -5.63 -8.53 10.59
N SER A 134 -5.11 -8.65 11.81
CA SER A 134 -3.77 -9.20 12.02
C SER A 134 -3.70 -10.62 11.44
N TYR A 135 -2.57 -10.96 10.81
CA TYR A 135 -2.32 -12.28 10.21
C TYR A 135 -3.27 -12.70 9.07
N ALA A 136 -3.75 -11.76 8.29
CA ALA A 136 -4.60 -12.03 7.14
C ALA A 136 -4.04 -11.40 5.85
N PRO A 137 -2.82 -11.77 5.41
CA PRO A 137 -2.19 -11.21 4.21
C PRO A 137 -2.99 -11.52 2.94
N GLU A 138 -3.77 -12.60 2.94
CA GLU A 138 -4.64 -12.99 1.82
C GLU A 138 -5.81 -12.00 1.58
N LEU A 139 -6.01 -11.04 2.45
CA LEU A 139 -7.03 -10.02 2.29
C LEU A 139 -6.52 -8.78 1.56
N ASN A 140 -5.21 -8.66 1.41
CA ASN A 140 -4.58 -7.61 0.61
C ASN A 140 -4.45 -8.12 -0.84
N PRO A 141 -5.15 -7.50 -1.82
CA PRO A 141 -5.19 -7.97 -3.20
C PRO A 141 -3.86 -7.86 -3.94
#